data_b4041ac26af713d8b77efdba00d7ac62
#
_entry.id   b4041ac26af713d8b77efdba00d7ac62
#
_cell.length_a   1.000
_cell.length_b   1.000
_cell.length_c   1.000
_cell.angle_alpha   90.00
_cell.angle_beta   90.00
_cell.angle_gamma   90.00
#
_symmetry.space_group_name_H-M   'P 1'
#
loop_
_entity.id
_entity.type
_entity.pdbx_description
1 polymer ?
#
loop_
_entity_poly.entity_id
_entity_poly.type
_entity_poly.pdbx_seq_one_letter_code
_entity_poly.pdbx_strand_id
1 'polypeptide(L)'
;MTVKGSVLELIGNTPMVDISELSPNPDVRILIKLEGQNPGGSVKDRIALSMIEEAEKDGVLKPGQTLIEPSSGNTGIGMALICQVKGYHLKVVLATNVSIERRQLLEVWGAEIIESPGAEGSNGAVKRARALAADHPEWVFLYQYANPANPKAHYEGTGPEIWRDCPEVTHFVAGLGTSGTLLGAGRFLKEQNPDVKVWAIEPPAGELVDGLRNLDDGYVPPIFTDNNGVDLLDGKRIVRPRESIEWTRRLIEV
;
A
#
# COMPACT_ATOMS: atom_id res chain seq x y z
N MET A 1 25.73 0.01 13.76
CA MET A 1 24.52 -0.83 13.50
C MET A 1 23.86 -1.09 14.83
N THR A 2 22.59 -0.77 14.97
CA THR A 2 21.81 -1.07 16.18
C THR A 2 21.08 -2.39 15.96
N VAL A 3 21.23 -3.33 16.89
CA VAL A 3 20.45 -4.57 16.91
C VAL A 3 19.00 -4.19 17.22
N LYS A 4 18.05 -4.67 16.42
CA LYS A 4 16.62 -4.45 16.62
C LYS A 4 15.99 -5.58 17.44
N GLY A 5 15.02 -5.23 18.26
CA GLY A 5 14.31 -6.20 19.12
C GLY A 5 13.23 -6.98 18.38
N SER A 6 12.71 -6.43 17.28
CA SER A 6 11.67 -7.03 16.47
C SER A 6 11.87 -6.76 14.99
N VAL A 7 11.42 -7.69 14.14
CA VAL A 7 11.38 -7.47 12.67
C VAL A 7 10.47 -6.29 12.30
N LEU A 8 9.48 -5.96 13.12
CA LEU A 8 8.57 -4.81 12.90
C LEU A 8 9.31 -3.47 12.94
N GLU A 9 10.43 -3.37 13.69
CA GLU A 9 11.28 -2.18 13.73
C GLU A 9 12.10 -1.95 12.46
N LEU A 10 12.05 -2.89 11.52
CA LEU A 10 12.68 -2.78 10.19
C LEU A 10 11.72 -2.21 9.15
N ILE A 11 10.44 -2.06 9.49
CA ILE A 11 9.45 -1.47 8.58
C ILE A 11 9.72 0.03 8.47
N GLY A 12 9.80 0.52 7.24
CA GLY A 12 10.17 1.91 6.94
C GLY A 12 11.68 2.14 6.86
N ASN A 13 12.07 3.39 6.82
CA ASN A 13 13.46 3.83 6.58
C ASN A 13 14.12 3.11 5.39
N THR A 14 13.33 2.89 4.36
CA THR A 14 13.77 2.24 3.13
C THR A 14 14.75 3.16 2.37
N PRO A 15 15.76 2.60 1.70
CA PRO A 15 16.72 3.42 0.95
C PRO A 15 16.09 4.05 -0.30
N MET A 16 16.72 5.12 -0.77
CA MET A 16 16.48 5.68 -2.10
C MET A 16 17.67 5.37 -3.02
N VAL A 17 17.38 5.12 -4.30
CA VAL A 17 18.39 4.85 -5.34
C VAL A 17 18.24 5.86 -6.47
N ASP A 18 19.35 6.38 -6.94
CA ASP A 18 19.41 7.28 -8.09
C ASP A 18 19.44 6.45 -9.39
N ILE A 19 18.44 6.67 -10.24
CA ILE A 19 18.30 6.05 -11.56
C ILE A 19 18.26 7.09 -12.66
N SER A 20 18.89 8.24 -12.46
CA SER A 20 18.86 9.37 -13.40
C SER A 20 19.42 9.02 -14.78
N GLU A 21 20.25 7.98 -14.89
CA GLU A 21 20.74 7.45 -16.17
C GLU A 21 19.62 6.95 -17.10
N LEU A 22 18.43 6.63 -16.57
CA LEU A 22 17.25 6.28 -17.37
C LEU A 22 16.50 7.51 -17.88
N SER A 23 16.86 8.71 -17.42
CA SER A 23 16.22 9.94 -17.89
C SER A 23 16.71 10.31 -19.30
N PRO A 24 15.80 10.61 -20.22
CA PRO A 24 16.20 11.16 -21.52
C PRO A 24 16.71 12.61 -21.42
N ASN A 25 16.51 13.28 -20.28
CA ASN A 25 16.98 14.62 -19.98
C ASN A 25 18.05 14.56 -18.88
N PRO A 26 19.33 14.91 -19.17
CA PRO A 26 20.42 14.84 -18.19
C PRO A 26 20.26 15.83 -17.01
N ASP A 27 19.41 16.84 -17.16
CA ASP A 27 19.14 17.82 -16.10
C ASP A 27 18.06 17.34 -15.11
N VAL A 28 17.48 16.16 -15.33
CA VAL A 28 16.45 15.60 -14.48
C VAL A 28 17.01 14.46 -13.62
N ARG A 29 17.00 14.66 -12.33
CA ARG A 29 17.33 13.62 -11.34
C ARG A 29 16.10 12.77 -11.03
N ILE A 30 16.25 11.44 -11.14
CA ILE A 30 15.19 10.48 -10.84
C ILE A 30 15.63 9.57 -9.68
N LEU A 31 14.87 9.60 -8.59
CA LEU A 31 15.10 8.78 -7.42
C LEU A 31 13.95 7.80 -7.20
N ILE A 32 14.26 6.55 -6.88
CA ILE A 32 13.27 5.56 -6.48
C ILE A 32 13.45 5.21 -5.01
N LYS A 33 12.33 5.18 -4.26
CA LYS A 33 12.31 4.67 -2.90
C LYS A 33 12.01 3.17 -2.93
N LEU A 34 12.95 2.36 -2.42
CA LEU A 34 12.93 0.91 -2.52
C LEU A 34 12.03 0.28 -1.45
N GLU A 35 10.72 0.41 -1.60
CA GLU A 35 9.74 -0.13 -0.65
C GLU A 35 9.72 -1.68 -0.57
N GLY A 36 10.33 -2.37 -1.52
CA GLY A 36 10.60 -3.81 -1.47
C GLY A 36 11.59 -4.21 -0.36
N GLN A 37 12.29 -3.26 0.26
CA GLN A 37 13.20 -3.50 1.39
C GLN A 37 12.48 -3.61 2.74
N ASN A 38 11.16 -3.37 2.81
CA ASN A 38 10.38 -3.69 3.99
C ASN A 38 10.35 -5.22 4.21
N PRO A 39 10.25 -5.71 5.45
CA PRO A 39 10.33 -7.15 5.79
C PRO A 39 9.33 -8.06 5.07
N GLY A 40 8.10 -7.61 4.82
CA GLY A 40 7.10 -8.32 4.02
C GLY A 40 7.23 -8.06 2.52
N GLY A 41 8.25 -7.30 2.10
CA GLY A 41 8.63 -7.09 0.70
C GLY A 41 7.85 -5.98 -0.01
N SER A 42 7.17 -5.09 0.69
CA SER A 42 6.42 -4.02 0.02
C SER A 42 6.13 -2.80 0.88
N VAL A 43 5.69 -1.72 0.22
CA VAL A 43 5.16 -0.51 0.86
C VAL A 43 3.98 -0.78 1.79
N LYS A 44 3.29 -1.90 1.63
CA LYS A 44 2.09 -2.22 2.41
C LYS A 44 2.38 -2.65 3.85
N ASP A 45 3.61 -3.02 4.16
CA ASP A 45 4.01 -3.28 5.55
C ASP A 45 3.79 -2.05 6.43
N ARG A 46 4.05 -0.87 5.89
CA ARG A 46 3.84 0.41 6.60
C ARG A 46 2.40 0.61 7.00
N ILE A 47 1.48 0.47 6.06
CA ILE A 47 0.06 0.67 6.34
C ILE A 47 -0.52 -0.45 7.20
N ALA A 48 -0.05 -1.68 7.01
CA ALA A 48 -0.49 -2.82 7.83
C ALA A 48 -0.10 -2.61 9.30
N LEU A 49 1.14 -2.18 9.57
CA LEU A 49 1.60 -1.86 10.92
C LEU A 49 0.79 -0.71 11.53
N SER A 50 0.66 0.40 10.80
CA SER A 50 -0.06 1.59 11.27
C SER A 50 -1.53 1.29 11.56
N MET A 51 -2.23 0.55 10.70
CA MET A 51 -3.64 0.19 10.92
C MET A 51 -3.82 -0.69 12.16
N ILE A 52 -2.93 -1.66 12.38
CA ILE A 52 -2.99 -2.53 13.55
C ILE A 52 -2.67 -1.75 14.82
N GLU A 53 -1.62 -0.93 14.83
CA GLU A 53 -1.22 -0.16 16.02
C GLU A 53 -2.23 0.93 16.40
N GLU A 54 -2.84 1.62 15.44
CA GLU A 54 -3.92 2.55 15.75
C GLU A 54 -5.15 1.82 16.30
N ALA A 55 -5.51 0.65 15.76
CA ALA A 55 -6.62 -0.14 16.29
C ALA A 55 -6.34 -0.67 17.71
N GLU A 56 -5.10 -1.03 18.04
CA GLU A 56 -4.67 -1.37 19.41
C GLU A 56 -4.80 -0.17 20.34
N LYS A 57 -4.27 0.98 19.93
CA LYS A 57 -4.29 2.23 20.70
C LYS A 57 -5.70 2.71 20.99
N ASP A 58 -6.61 2.59 20.03
CA ASP A 58 -8.01 2.99 20.16
C ASP A 58 -8.86 1.94 20.90
N GLY A 59 -8.26 0.80 21.29
CA GLY A 59 -8.94 -0.30 21.98
C GLY A 59 -9.93 -1.08 21.10
N VAL A 60 -9.90 -0.86 19.80
CA VAL A 60 -10.70 -1.60 18.80
C VAL A 60 -10.16 -3.01 18.63
N LEU A 61 -8.83 -3.15 18.60
CA LEU A 61 -8.15 -4.44 18.52
C LEU A 61 -7.53 -4.81 19.88
N LYS A 62 -7.92 -5.97 20.40
CA LYS A 62 -7.44 -6.50 21.69
C LYS A 62 -6.55 -7.73 21.46
N PRO A 63 -5.60 -8.01 22.38
CA PRO A 63 -4.71 -9.16 22.26
C PRO A 63 -5.46 -10.47 21.97
N GLY A 64 -4.97 -11.24 21.00
CA GLY A 64 -5.53 -12.53 20.61
C GLY A 64 -6.81 -12.49 19.77
N GLN A 65 -7.31 -11.30 19.40
CA GLN A 65 -8.47 -11.20 18.51
C GLN A 65 -8.13 -11.62 17.07
N THR A 66 -9.19 -11.88 16.32
CA THR A 66 -9.13 -12.20 14.90
C THR A 66 -9.35 -10.93 14.07
N LEU A 67 -8.47 -10.70 13.11
CA LEU A 67 -8.65 -9.71 12.06
C LEU A 67 -9.17 -10.37 10.79
N ILE A 68 -9.96 -9.61 9.99
CA ILE A 68 -10.37 -10.02 8.65
C ILE A 68 -10.05 -8.90 7.67
N GLU A 69 -9.44 -9.23 6.52
CA GLU A 69 -9.11 -8.23 5.48
C GLU A 69 -9.29 -8.83 4.08
N PRO A 70 -9.94 -8.13 3.14
CA PRO A 70 -9.97 -8.51 1.73
C PRO A 70 -8.68 -8.05 1.06
N SER A 71 -7.75 -8.95 0.86
CA SER A 71 -6.50 -8.61 0.18
C SER A 71 -5.88 -9.82 -0.50
N SER A 72 -5.80 -9.79 -1.82
CA SER A 72 -5.06 -10.78 -2.61
C SER A 72 -3.58 -10.45 -2.78
N GLY A 73 -3.11 -9.37 -2.18
CA GLY A 73 -1.77 -8.84 -2.44
C GLY A 73 -1.02 -8.45 -1.17
N ASN A 74 -0.12 -7.51 -1.37
CA ASN A 74 0.89 -7.11 -0.38
C ASN A 74 0.32 -6.64 0.97
N THR A 75 -0.88 -6.07 1.02
CA THR A 75 -1.50 -5.70 2.31
C THR A 75 -1.81 -6.93 3.16
N GLY A 76 -2.36 -7.98 2.55
CA GLY A 76 -2.58 -9.25 3.25
C GLY A 76 -1.28 -9.86 3.77
N ILE A 77 -0.22 -9.83 2.96
CA ILE A 77 1.10 -10.33 3.34
C ILE A 77 1.69 -9.54 4.50
N GLY A 78 1.68 -8.19 4.42
CA GLY A 78 2.15 -7.33 5.51
C GLY A 78 1.36 -7.53 6.80
N MET A 79 0.02 -7.64 6.70
CA MET A 79 -0.82 -7.94 7.87
C MET A 79 -0.52 -9.31 8.45
N ALA A 80 -0.31 -10.34 7.62
CA ALA A 80 0.01 -11.69 8.07
C ALA A 80 1.32 -11.71 8.88
N LEU A 81 2.39 -11.08 8.35
CA LEU A 81 3.64 -10.90 9.07
C LEU A 81 3.43 -10.23 10.45
N ILE A 82 2.71 -9.11 10.47
CA ILE A 82 2.52 -8.33 11.70
C ILE A 82 1.65 -9.07 12.71
N CYS A 83 0.56 -9.69 12.24
CA CYS A 83 -0.32 -10.50 13.08
C CYS A 83 0.45 -11.67 13.72
N GLN A 84 1.29 -12.36 12.95
CA GLN A 84 2.12 -13.45 13.46
C GLN A 84 3.07 -12.98 14.59
N VAL A 85 3.72 -11.81 14.38
CA VAL A 85 4.65 -11.26 15.39
C VAL A 85 3.93 -10.75 16.63
N LYS A 86 2.74 -10.14 16.46
CA LYS A 86 1.96 -9.56 17.57
C LYS A 86 1.00 -10.56 18.24
N GLY A 87 0.88 -11.80 17.73
CA GLY A 87 0.01 -12.84 18.30
C GLY A 87 -1.48 -12.67 17.98
N TYR A 88 -1.82 -12.12 16.82
CA TYR A 88 -3.18 -12.02 16.31
C TYR A 88 -3.50 -13.14 15.32
N HIS A 89 -4.77 -13.49 15.20
CA HIS A 89 -5.25 -14.35 14.13
C HIS A 89 -5.65 -13.51 12.93
N LEU A 90 -5.26 -13.91 11.72
CA LEU A 90 -5.65 -13.21 10.50
C LEU A 90 -6.42 -14.12 9.55
N LYS A 91 -7.58 -13.65 9.11
CA LYS A 91 -8.36 -14.23 8.03
C LYS A 91 -8.26 -13.31 6.81
N VAL A 92 -7.76 -13.85 5.70
CA VAL A 92 -7.62 -13.10 4.45
C VAL A 92 -8.65 -13.62 3.45
N VAL A 93 -9.53 -12.71 3.00
CA VAL A 93 -10.48 -13.03 1.94
C VAL A 93 -9.87 -12.69 0.59
N LEU A 94 -9.74 -13.69 -0.27
CA LEU A 94 -9.16 -13.52 -1.60
C LEU A 94 -9.90 -14.33 -2.68
N ALA A 95 -9.80 -13.86 -3.93
CA ALA A 95 -10.43 -14.52 -5.05
C ALA A 95 -9.72 -15.84 -5.40
N THR A 96 -10.47 -16.85 -5.86
CA THR A 96 -9.93 -18.18 -6.19
C THR A 96 -8.88 -18.18 -7.32
N ASN A 97 -8.86 -17.14 -8.16
CA ASN A 97 -7.91 -16.98 -9.27
C ASN A 97 -6.59 -16.29 -8.88
N VAL A 98 -6.35 -16.06 -7.60
CA VAL A 98 -5.06 -15.52 -7.10
C VAL A 98 -3.98 -16.59 -7.22
N SER A 99 -2.76 -16.19 -7.59
CA SER A 99 -1.65 -17.10 -7.80
C SER A 99 -1.30 -17.93 -6.57
N ILE A 100 -0.76 -19.11 -6.78
CA ILE A 100 -0.39 -20.03 -5.70
C ILE A 100 0.70 -19.46 -4.80
N GLU A 101 1.63 -18.67 -5.34
CA GLU A 101 2.73 -18.07 -4.59
C GLU A 101 2.20 -17.07 -3.55
N ARG A 102 1.18 -16.28 -3.89
CA ARG A 102 0.55 -15.36 -2.95
C ARG A 102 -0.16 -16.08 -1.81
N ARG A 103 -0.82 -17.22 -2.12
CA ARG A 103 -1.44 -18.09 -1.11
C ARG A 103 -0.40 -18.65 -0.16
N GLN A 104 0.67 -19.21 -0.70
CA GLN A 104 1.77 -19.79 0.09
C GLN A 104 2.41 -18.76 1.01
N LEU A 105 2.62 -17.52 0.54
CA LEU A 105 3.15 -16.44 1.39
C LEU A 105 2.23 -16.10 2.56
N LEU A 106 0.92 -16.06 2.35
CA LEU A 106 -0.05 -15.83 3.42
C LEU A 106 -0.05 -16.98 4.43
N GLU A 107 -0.04 -18.21 3.96
CA GLU A 107 -0.04 -19.42 4.79
C GLU A 107 1.25 -19.56 5.61
N VAL A 108 2.41 -19.24 5.04
CA VAL A 108 3.71 -19.24 5.76
C VAL A 108 3.67 -18.32 6.98
N TRP A 109 2.98 -17.17 6.87
CA TRP A 109 2.78 -16.25 7.99
C TRP A 109 1.57 -16.58 8.86
N GLY A 110 0.95 -17.75 8.68
CA GLY A 110 -0.14 -18.26 9.52
C GLY A 110 -1.51 -17.64 9.26
N ALA A 111 -1.70 -16.95 8.13
CA ALA A 111 -3.02 -16.44 7.76
C ALA A 111 -3.96 -17.56 7.31
N GLU A 112 -5.21 -17.52 7.77
CA GLU A 112 -6.28 -18.37 7.27
C GLU A 112 -6.90 -17.75 5.99
N ILE A 113 -6.94 -18.53 4.91
CA ILE A 113 -7.48 -18.07 3.64
C ILE A 113 -8.96 -18.41 3.54
N ILE A 114 -9.78 -17.40 3.25
CA ILE A 114 -11.20 -17.54 2.91
C ILE A 114 -11.38 -17.18 1.43
N GLU A 115 -11.89 -18.11 0.64
CA GLU A 115 -12.06 -17.90 -0.79
C GLU A 115 -13.31 -17.12 -1.14
N SER A 116 -13.22 -16.28 -2.18
CA SER A 116 -14.34 -15.66 -2.87
C SER A 116 -14.33 -16.00 -4.37
N PRO A 117 -15.48 -15.90 -5.08
CA PRO A 117 -15.54 -16.25 -6.49
C PRO A 117 -14.53 -15.48 -7.34
N GLY A 118 -13.71 -16.19 -8.12
CA GLY A 118 -12.67 -15.61 -8.97
C GLY A 118 -13.21 -14.63 -10.01
N ALA A 119 -14.42 -14.88 -10.53
CA ALA A 119 -15.07 -14.01 -11.51
C ALA A 119 -15.39 -12.60 -10.96
N GLU A 120 -15.55 -12.46 -9.64
CA GLU A 120 -15.82 -11.17 -8.99
C GLU A 120 -14.54 -10.42 -8.57
N GLY A 121 -13.38 -11.05 -8.68
CA GLY A 121 -12.08 -10.48 -8.38
C GLY A 121 -12.00 -9.86 -6.97
N SER A 122 -11.29 -8.75 -6.85
CA SER A 122 -11.12 -8.04 -5.57
C SER A 122 -12.42 -7.46 -5.01
N ASN A 123 -13.37 -7.11 -5.87
CA ASN A 123 -14.66 -6.57 -5.42
C ASN A 123 -15.50 -7.66 -4.72
N GLY A 124 -15.46 -8.88 -5.22
CA GLY A 124 -16.09 -10.04 -4.57
C GLY A 124 -15.46 -10.34 -3.21
N ALA A 125 -14.14 -10.26 -3.10
CA ALA A 125 -13.45 -10.42 -1.83
C ALA A 125 -13.87 -9.36 -0.80
N VAL A 126 -13.97 -8.09 -1.21
CA VAL A 126 -14.45 -7.00 -0.32
C VAL A 126 -15.88 -7.25 0.13
N LYS A 127 -16.80 -7.62 -0.79
CA LYS A 127 -18.18 -7.92 -0.44
C LYS A 127 -18.30 -9.08 0.55
N ARG A 128 -17.52 -10.16 0.33
CA ARG A 128 -17.50 -11.32 1.21
C ARG A 128 -16.91 -11.00 2.58
N ALA A 129 -15.80 -10.25 2.63
CA ALA A 129 -15.18 -9.85 3.89
C ALA A 129 -16.13 -8.99 4.75
N ARG A 130 -16.85 -8.05 4.12
CA ARG A 130 -17.87 -7.24 4.81
C ARG A 130 -19.01 -8.08 5.38
N ALA A 131 -19.52 -9.04 4.61
CA ALA A 131 -20.57 -9.94 5.08
C ALA A 131 -20.11 -10.76 6.29
N LEU A 132 -18.90 -11.35 6.18
CA LEU A 132 -18.32 -12.11 7.29
C LEU A 132 -18.05 -11.25 8.53
N ALA A 133 -17.57 -10.03 8.37
CA ALA A 133 -17.37 -9.11 9.49
C ALA A 133 -18.71 -8.70 10.16
N ALA A 134 -19.80 -8.64 9.41
CA ALA A 134 -21.14 -8.39 9.97
C ALA A 134 -21.68 -9.61 10.73
N ASP A 135 -21.40 -10.82 10.23
CA ASP A 135 -21.81 -12.08 10.88
C ASP A 135 -20.95 -12.39 12.13
N HIS A 136 -19.73 -11.83 12.18
CA HIS A 136 -18.73 -12.05 13.24
C HIS A 136 -18.30 -10.71 13.86
N PRO A 137 -19.13 -10.07 14.69
CA PRO A 137 -18.82 -8.77 15.29
C PRO A 137 -17.61 -8.79 16.24
N GLU A 138 -17.15 -9.98 16.65
CA GLU A 138 -15.92 -10.17 17.41
C GLU A 138 -14.64 -10.08 16.54
N TRP A 139 -14.73 -10.10 15.22
CA TRP A 139 -13.61 -9.93 14.32
C TRP A 139 -13.40 -8.45 13.98
N VAL A 140 -12.15 -8.05 13.86
CA VAL A 140 -11.78 -6.66 13.53
C VAL A 140 -11.53 -6.52 12.03
N PHE A 141 -12.30 -5.66 11.39
CA PHE A 141 -12.18 -5.36 9.95
C PHE A 141 -11.57 -3.98 9.78
N LEU A 142 -10.29 -3.92 9.40
CA LEU A 142 -9.54 -2.66 9.31
C LEU A 142 -9.81 -1.89 8.01
N TYR A 143 -10.03 -2.58 6.91
CA TYR A 143 -10.43 -2.06 5.60
C TYR A 143 -9.53 -0.93 5.07
N GLN A 144 -8.41 -1.29 4.46
CA GLN A 144 -7.38 -0.38 3.97
C GLN A 144 -7.87 0.79 3.10
N TYR A 145 -9.01 0.65 2.40
CA TYR A 145 -9.55 1.68 1.50
C TYR A 145 -10.30 2.82 2.22
N ALA A 146 -10.66 2.62 3.48
CA ALA A 146 -11.36 3.61 4.30
C ALA A 146 -10.65 3.91 5.62
N ASN A 147 -9.53 3.26 5.92
CA ASN A 147 -8.82 3.40 7.18
C ASN A 147 -7.90 4.63 7.17
N PRO A 148 -8.08 5.61 8.07
CA PRO A 148 -7.25 6.81 8.14
C PRO A 148 -5.79 6.53 8.53
N ALA A 149 -5.50 5.41 9.17
CA ALA A 149 -4.13 5.00 9.49
C ALA A 149 -3.31 4.67 8.23
N ASN A 150 -3.96 4.39 7.09
CA ASN A 150 -3.28 4.16 5.84
C ASN A 150 -2.54 5.43 5.34
N PRO A 151 -3.19 6.56 5.04
CA PRO A 151 -2.45 7.78 4.69
C PRO A 151 -1.57 8.29 5.84
N LYS A 152 -1.95 8.08 7.11
CA LYS A 152 -1.14 8.44 8.28
C LYS A 152 0.23 7.78 8.24
N ALA A 153 0.33 6.48 7.94
CA ALA A 153 1.61 5.77 7.83
C ALA A 153 2.59 6.43 6.85
N HIS A 154 2.06 6.99 5.77
CA HIS A 154 2.87 7.67 4.77
C HIS A 154 3.18 9.12 5.13
N TYR A 155 2.27 9.79 5.82
CA TYR A 155 2.49 11.14 6.31
C TYR A 155 3.57 11.19 7.41
N GLU A 156 3.54 10.23 8.34
CA GLU A 156 4.49 10.16 9.46
C GLU A 156 5.80 9.42 9.13
N GLY A 157 5.81 8.61 8.05
CA GLY A 157 6.96 7.80 7.65
C GLY A 157 7.51 8.15 6.27
N THR A 158 6.84 7.76 5.21
CA THR A 158 7.34 7.85 3.83
C THR A 158 7.65 9.29 3.40
N GLY A 159 6.78 10.24 3.71
CA GLY A 159 6.98 11.66 3.40
C GLY A 159 8.22 12.24 4.08
N PRO A 160 8.35 12.14 5.42
CA PRO A 160 9.54 12.56 6.15
C PRO A 160 10.83 11.91 5.67
N GLU A 161 10.80 10.61 5.34
CA GLU A 161 11.97 9.90 4.80
C GLU A 161 12.40 10.48 3.45
N ILE A 162 11.45 10.73 2.53
CA ILE A 162 11.74 11.33 1.23
C ILE A 162 12.32 12.74 1.42
N TRP A 163 11.72 13.56 2.27
CA TRP A 163 12.19 14.92 2.52
C TRP A 163 13.59 14.97 3.15
N ARG A 164 13.86 14.07 4.09
CA ARG A 164 15.20 13.94 4.71
C ARG A 164 16.27 13.59 3.68
N ASP A 165 15.95 12.67 2.78
CA ASP A 165 16.91 12.10 1.82
C ASP A 165 17.03 12.94 0.52
N CYS A 166 15.99 13.76 0.20
CA CYS A 166 15.93 14.64 -0.97
C CYS A 166 15.06 15.87 -0.69
N PRO A 167 15.55 16.87 0.07
CA PRO A 167 14.78 18.09 0.38
C PRO A 167 14.53 18.97 -0.84
N GLU A 168 15.28 18.76 -1.92
CA GLU A 168 15.11 19.45 -3.22
C GLU A 168 14.07 18.79 -4.14
N VAL A 169 13.29 17.82 -3.65
CA VAL A 169 12.27 17.15 -4.44
C VAL A 169 11.27 18.15 -5.04
N THR A 170 11.06 18.04 -6.36
CA THR A 170 10.11 18.89 -7.10
C THR A 170 8.85 18.15 -7.52
N HIS A 171 8.96 16.83 -7.73
CA HIS A 171 7.86 16.00 -8.17
C HIS A 171 7.84 14.70 -7.36
N PHE A 172 6.69 14.41 -6.77
CA PHE A 172 6.40 13.14 -6.13
C PHE A 172 5.44 12.34 -7.00
N VAL A 173 5.86 11.14 -7.41
CA VAL A 173 5.11 10.28 -8.31
C VAL A 173 4.85 8.94 -7.63
N ALA A 174 3.59 8.51 -7.56
CA ALA A 174 3.24 7.20 -7.01
C ALA A 174 2.04 6.58 -7.71
N GLY A 175 1.98 5.24 -7.69
CA GLY A 175 0.84 4.49 -8.20
C GLY A 175 -0.41 4.67 -7.33
N LEU A 176 -1.56 4.86 -7.96
CA LEU A 176 -2.83 4.99 -7.27
C LEU A 176 -3.46 3.61 -7.08
N GLY A 177 -3.36 3.06 -5.86
CA GLY A 177 -4.08 1.88 -5.42
C GLY A 177 -5.18 2.25 -4.42
N THR A 178 -4.86 2.24 -3.13
CA THR A 178 -5.74 2.80 -2.08
C THR A 178 -5.68 4.33 -2.00
N SER A 179 -4.72 4.95 -2.66
CA SER A 179 -4.33 6.37 -2.59
C SER A 179 -3.52 6.79 -1.34
N GLY A 180 -3.38 5.93 -0.34
CA GLY A 180 -2.75 6.30 0.93
C GLY A 180 -1.36 6.91 0.80
N THR A 181 -0.51 6.34 -0.07
CA THR A 181 0.85 6.85 -0.32
C THR A 181 0.83 8.27 -0.90
N LEU A 182 -0.03 8.51 -1.92
CA LEU A 182 -0.19 9.84 -2.52
C LEU A 182 -0.69 10.85 -1.50
N LEU A 183 -1.72 10.49 -0.73
CA LEU A 183 -2.34 11.36 0.26
C LEU A 183 -1.38 11.68 1.41
N GLY A 184 -0.75 10.68 2.00
CA GLY A 184 0.11 10.86 3.17
C GLY A 184 1.42 11.54 2.80
N ALA A 185 2.23 10.92 1.95
CA ALA A 185 3.53 11.46 1.57
C ALA A 185 3.38 12.76 0.75
N GLY A 186 2.42 12.81 -0.19
CA GLY A 186 2.19 14.01 -1.00
C GLY A 186 1.79 15.23 -0.17
N ARG A 187 0.90 15.04 0.83
CA ARG A 187 0.52 16.11 1.76
C ARG A 187 1.72 16.61 2.56
N PHE A 188 2.46 15.69 3.19
CA PHE A 188 3.65 16.04 3.94
C PHE A 188 4.64 16.84 3.10
N LEU A 189 4.94 16.39 1.88
CA LEU A 189 5.88 17.07 0.99
C LEU A 189 5.41 18.47 0.58
N LYS A 190 4.13 18.65 0.27
CA LYS A 190 3.54 19.98 -0.02
C LYS A 190 3.53 20.90 1.20
N GLU A 191 3.42 20.39 2.41
CA GLU A 191 3.55 21.18 3.64
C GLU A 191 4.98 21.66 3.87
N GLN A 192 5.99 20.87 3.46
CA GLN A 192 7.40 21.30 3.50
C GLN A 192 7.72 22.30 2.39
N ASN A 193 7.22 22.05 1.17
CA ASN A 193 7.38 22.93 0.01
C ASN A 193 6.11 22.89 -0.86
N PRO A 194 5.31 23.97 -0.87
CA PRO A 194 4.06 24.04 -1.64
C PRO A 194 4.23 23.90 -3.16
N ASP A 195 5.44 24.10 -3.69
CA ASP A 195 5.74 23.98 -5.12
C ASP A 195 5.93 22.52 -5.56
N VAL A 196 6.05 21.58 -4.64
CA VAL A 196 6.13 20.14 -4.96
C VAL A 196 4.88 19.70 -5.70
N LYS A 197 5.08 19.05 -6.84
CA LYS A 197 4.00 18.50 -7.67
C LYS A 197 3.75 17.03 -7.35
N VAL A 198 2.50 16.68 -7.07
CA VAL A 198 2.07 15.31 -6.75
C VAL A 198 1.33 14.70 -7.93
N TRP A 199 1.88 13.63 -8.49
CA TRP A 199 1.34 12.95 -9.66
C TRP A 199 0.92 11.52 -9.36
N ALA A 200 -0.32 11.18 -9.73
CA ALA A 200 -0.82 9.81 -9.64
C ALA A 200 -0.56 9.04 -10.94
N ILE A 201 -0.19 7.76 -10.79
CA ILE A 201 -0.10 6.81 -11.90
C ILE A 201 -1.29 5.85 -11.81
N GLU A 202 -2.03 5.74 -12.89
CA GLU A 202 -3.22 4.90 -13.03
C GLU A 202 -3.10 4.01 -14.29
N PRO A 203 -3.71 2.80 -14.32
CA PRO A 203 -3.93 2.08 -15.58
C PRO A 203 -5.00 2.81 -16.42
N PRO A 204 -5.17 2.50 -17.71
CA PRO A 204 -6.36 2.89 -18.44
C PRO A 204 -7.62 2.34 -17.78
N ALA A 205 -8.74 3.05 -17.91
CA ALA A 205 -10.02 2.54 -17.44
C ALA A 205 -10.35 1.18 -18.09
N GLY A 206 -10.75 0.20 -17.29
CA GLY A 206 -11.03 -1.17 -17.73
C GLY A 206 -9.80 -2.05 -17.94
N GLU A 207 -8.57 -1.54 -17.80
CA GLU A 207 -7.34 -2.34 -17.85
C GLU A 207 -6.80 -2.60 -16.43
N LEU A 208 -6.17 -3.76 -16.23
CA LEU A 208 -5.65 -4.15 -14.93
C LEU A 208 -4.12 -4.02 -14.90
N VAL A 209 -3.62 -3.21 -13.95
CA VAL A 209 -2.24 -3.26 -13.47
C VAL A 209 -2.30 -3.62 -11.98
N ASP A 210 -1.66 -4.72 -11.59
CA ASP A 210 -1.73 -5.24 -10.23
C ASP A 210 -1.35 -4.17 -9.18
N GLY A 211 -2.24 -4.00 -8.21
CA GLY A 211 -2.06 -3.01 -7.12
C GLY A 211 -2.46 -1.58 -7.46
N LEU A 212 -2.80 -1.28 -8.71
CA LEU A 212 -3.29 0.03 -9.14
C LEU A 212 -4.79 0.01 -9.42
N ARG A 213 -5.39 1.20 -9.41
CA ARG A 213 -6.80 1.46 -9.78
C ARG A 213 -6.87 2.70 -10.66
N ASN A 214 -7.91 2.78 -11.46
CA ASN A 214 -8.31 3.99 -12.15
C ASN A 214 -9.50 4.62 -11.40
N LEU A 215 -9.45 5.91 -11.12
CA LEU A 215 -10.54 6.62 -10.40
C LEU A 215 -11.83 6.72 -11.23
N ASP A 216 -11.72 6.60 -12.55
CA ASP A 216 -12.86 6.69 -13.46
C ASP A 216 -13.56 5.32 -13.64
N ASP A 217 -13.06 4.23 -13.05
CA ASP A 217 -13.66 2.88 -13.06
C ASP A 217 -14.82 2.71 -12.06
N GLY A 218 -15.38 3.80 -11.55
CA GLY A 218 -16.58 3.82 -10.71
C GLY A 218 -16.36 3.51 -9.24
N TYR A 219 -15.17 3.11 -8.81
CA TYR A 219 -14.83 2.96 -7.39
C TYR A 219 -13.71 3.91 -6.98
N VAL A 220 -14.08 4.92 -6.23
CA VAL A 220 -13.13 5.84 -5.58
C VAL A 220 -12.92 5.39 -4.13
N PRO A 221 -11.67 5.15 -3.67
CA PRO A 221 -11.42 4.82 -2.28
C PRO A 221 -11.96 5.91 -1.33
N PRO A 222 -12.72 5.57 -0.29
CA PRO A 222 -13.22 6.56 0.67
C PRO A 222 -12.13 7.48 1.22
N ILE A 223 -10.95 6.94 1.57
CA ILE A 223 -9.85 7.78 2.06
C ILE A 223 -9.39 8.83 1.04
N PHE A 224 -9.57 8.61 -0.26
CA PHE A 224 -9.24 9.61 -1.28
C PHE A 224 -10.19 10.80 -1.22
N THR A 225 -11.50 10.53 -1.13
CA THR A 225 -12.54 11.56 -1.00
C THR A 225 -12.44 12.30 0.32
N ASP A 226 -12.33 11.56 1.43
CA ASP A 226 -12.30 12.10 2.78
C ASP A 226 -11.07 12.98 3.06
N ASN A 227 -10.00 12.80 2.26
CA ASN A 227 -8.76 13.56 2.36
C ASN A 227 -8.56 14.60 1.25
N ASN A 228 -9.61 15.01 0.54
CA ASN A 228 -9.53 15.97 -0.57
C ASN A 228 -8.46 15.58 -1.61
N GLY A 229 -8.44 14.31 -1.99
CA GLY A 229 -7.41 13.77 -2.89
C GLY A 229 -7.35 14.47 -4.25
N VAL A 230 -8.49 14.96 -4.74
CA VAL A 230 -8.56 15.72 -6.00
C VAL A 230 -7.72 17.01 -5.92
N ASP A 231 -7.82 17.75 -4.83
CA ASP A 231 -7.10 19.02 -4.64
C ASP A 231 -5.61 18.81 -4.38
N LEU A 232 -5.23 17.65 -3.88
CA LEU A 232 -3.83 17.31 -3.61
C LEU A 232 -3.04 17.02 -4.89
N LEU A 233 -3.69 16.37 -5.87
CA LEU A 233 -3.01 15.95 -7.09
C LEU A 233 -2.84 17.11 -8.09
N ASP A 234 -1.61 17.31 -8.56
CA ASP A 234 -1.32 18.22 -9.68
C ASP A 234 -1.61 17.57 -11.04
N GLY A 235 -1.73 16.25 -11.07
CA GLY A 235 -2.11 15.54 -12.29
C GLY A 235 -2.10 14.03 -12.16
N LYS A 236 -2.55 13.39 -13.26
CA LYS A 236 -2.55 11.94 -13.42
C LYS A 236 -1.82 11.55 -14.71
N ARG A 237 -1.17 10.38 -14.70
CA ARG A 237 -0.58 9.77 -15.89
C ARG A 237 -1.09 8.34 -16.01
N ILE A 238 -1.50 8.00 -17.22
CA ILE A 238 -1.94 6.65 -17.56
C ILE A 238 -0.73 5.84 -17.98
N VAL A 239 -0.56 4.65 -17.39
CA VAL A 239 0.47 3.67 -17.73
C VAL A 239 -0.20 2.35 -18.06
N ARG A 240 0.02 1.85 -19.28
CA ARG A 240 -0.56 0.59 -19.74
C ARG A 240 0.16 -0.62 -19.15
N PRO A 241 -0.50 -1.78 -19.03
CA PRO A 241 0.13 -3.02 -18.54
C PRO A 241 1.42 -3.38 -19.28
N ARG A 242 1.43 -3.22 -20.60
CA ARG A 242 2.61 -3.50 -21.42
C ARG A 242 3.79 -2.58 -21.07
N GLU A 243 3.54 -1.28 -20.93
CA GLU A 243 4.57 -0.29 -20.56
C GLU A 243 5.16 -0.59 -19.19
N SER A 244 4.33 -0.97 -18.21
CA SER A 244 4.81 -1.33 -16.87
C SER A 244 5.74 -2.55 -16.90
N ILE A 245 5.44 -3.57 -17.72
CA ILE A 245 6.31 -4.74 -17.89
C ILE A 245 7.62 -4.35 -18.59
N GLU A 246 7.56 -3.56 -19.65
CA GLU A 246 8.75 -3.09 -20.40
C GLU A 246 9.69 -2.29 -19.49
N TRP A 247 9.16 -1.37 -18.69
CA TRP A 247 9.95 -0.57 -17.74
C TRP A 247 10.47 -1.39 -16.57
N THR A 248 9.72 -2.37 -16.07
CA THR A 248 10.21 -3.29 -15.04
C THR A 248 11.45 -4.06 -15.53
N ARG A 249 11.44 -4.54 -16.78
CA ARG A 249 12.61 -5.19 -17.36
C ARG A 249 13.82 -4.25 -17.46
N ARG A 250 13.60 -3.02 -17.92
CA ARG A 250 14.69 -2.02 -18.00
C ARG A 250 15.27 -1.68 -16.64
N LEU A 251 14.45 -1.62 -15.58
CA LEU A 251 14.91 -1.36 -14.22
C LEU A 251 15.76 -2.51 -13.62
N ILE A 252 15.65 -3.73 -14.15
CA ILE A 252 16.47 -4.86 -13.72
C ILE A 252 17.87 -4.80 -14.37
N GLU A 253 18.01 -4.11 -15.50
CA GLU A 253 19.24 -3.97 -16.28
C GLU A 253 20.15 -2.82 -15.79
N VAL A 254 19.68 -2.01 -14.89
CA VAL A 254 20.36 -0.86 -14.26
C VAL A 254 20.70 -1.19 -12.81
#